data_57bd7eda105ad5f01be3c81ed9c6bcec
#
_entry.id   57bd7eda105ad5f01be3c81ed9c6bcec
#
_cell.length_a   1.000
_cell.length_b   1.000
_cell.length_c   1.000
_cell.angle_alpha   90.00
_cell.angle_beta   90.00
_cell.angle_gamma   90.00
#
_symmetry.space_group_name_H-M   'P 1'
#
loop_
_entity.id
_entity.type
_entity.pdbx_description
1 polymer ?
#
loop_
_entity_poly.entity_id
_entity_poly.type
_entity_poly.pdbx_seq_one_letter_code
_entity_poly.pdbx_strand_id
1 'polypeptide(L)'
;NRQKRYFSTKVYVKPCQWDNKRRSIKNHPNMDALNLYLQNYVMELERDELEKRQANNGFSLKDLREEASSTSTSSSFLVFMREEILHSNLKESTLKNHLSTLHVLSLYKKDVLFKDINFNFLCDFEYFLLKQEYHRNTIAKHMKHLKRYINLAINKELFELHKYPFRKYKIKYQESKRTHLTPEELGRLENLKLDGQR
;
A
#
# COMPACT_ATOMS: atom_id res chain seq x y z
N ASN A 1 -26.79 28.56 13.18
CA ASN A 1 -25.61 28.18 13.98
C ASN A 1 -24.44 27.86 13.02
N ARG A 2 -23.48 28.80 12.92
CA ARG A 2 -22.22 28.54 12.17
C ARG A 2 -21.33 27.63 13.01
N GLN A 3 -21.28 26.34 12.69
CA GLN A 3 -20.29 25.43 13.29
C GLN A 3 -18.93 25.68 12.64
N LYS A 4 -17.92 26.01 13.46
CA LYS A 4 -16.53 26.13 13.01
C LYS A 4 -15.80 24.80 13.27
N ARG A 5 -15.01 24.34 12.31
CA ARG A 5 -14.12 23.19 12.45
C ARG A 5 -12.72 23.57 12.04
N TYR A 6 -11.74 22.93 12.67
CA TYR A 6 -10.32 23.18 12.44
C TYR A 6 -9.68 21.89 11.90
N PHE A 7 -8.92 22.04 10.83
CA PHE A 7 -8.14 20.97 10.22
C PHE A 7 -6.66 21.25 10.44
N SER A 8 -5.88 20.24 10.84
CA SER A 8 -4.45 20.39 11.03
C SER A 8 -3.74 20.31 9.67
N THR A 9 -3.05 21.36 9.32
CA THR A 9 -2.20 21.40 8.10
C THR A 9 -0.84 20.74 8.31
N LYS A 10 -0.50 20.32 9.56
CA LYS A 10 0.83 19.80 9.95
C LYS A 10 1.99 20.77 9.68
N VAL A 11 1.69 22.04 9.40
CA VAL A 11 2.68 23.12 9.26
C VAL A 11 2.81 23.84 10.60
N TYR A 12 4.02 23.86 11.13
CA TYR A 12 4.32 24.46 12.44
C TYR A 12 5.20 25.70 12.23
N VAL A 13 4.70 26.86 12.64
CA VAL A 13 5.42 28.15 12.56
C VAL A 13 5.32 28.88 13.90
N LYS A 14 6.28 29.75 14.19
CA LYS A 14 6.22 30.60 15.38
C LYS A 14 5.08 31.63 15.23
N PRO A 15 4.43 32.06 16.32
CA PRO A 15 3.34 33.07 16.25
C PRO A 15 3.74 34.37 15.51
N CYS A 16 4.99 34.79 15.62
CA CYS A 16 5.52 35.97 14.91
C CYS A 16 5.68 35.77 13.41
N GLN A 17 5.71 34.50 12.96
CA GLN A 17 5.83 34.13 11.54
C GLN A 17 4.47 33.95 10.84
N TRP A 18 3.35 34.16 11.55
CA TRP A 18 2.01 34.09 10.96
C TRP A 18 1.39 35.49 10.83
N ASP A 19 0.87 35.79 9.66
CA ASP A 19 0.12 37.01 9.40
C ASP A 19 -1.39 36.71 9.38
N ASN A 20 -2.10 37.15 10.43
CA ASN A 20 -3.54 36.91 10.56
C ASN A 20 -4.39 37.66 9.52
N LYS A 21 -3.92 38.81 9.02
CA LYS A 21 -4.67 39.58 8.01
C LYS A 21 -4.55 38.95 6.63
N ARG A 22 -3.34 38.56 6.25
CA ARG A 22 -3.05 37.93 4.96
C ARG A 22 -3.27 36.41 4.97
N ARG A 23 -3.42 35.79 6.16
CA ARG A 23 -3.51 34.33 6.35
C ARG A 23 -2.35 33.58 5.69
N SER A 24 -1.15 34.10 5.88
CA SER A 24 0.06 33.61 5.23
C SER A 24 1.24 33.62 6.19
N ILE A 25 2.23 32.79 5.88
CA ILE A 25 3.49 32.73 6.60
C ILE A 25 4.38 33.88 6.15
N LYS A 26 5.04 34.57 7.10
CA LYS A 26 6.00 35.65 6.88
C LYS A 26 7.29 35.36 7.65
N ASN A 27 8.40 35.94 7.21
CA ASN A 27 9.70 35.88 7.90
C ASN A 27 10.15 34.42 8.23
N HIS A 28 9.89 33.49 7.33
CA HIS A 28 10.34 32.11 7.43
C HIS A 28 11.25 31.76 6.25
N PRO A 29 12.38 30.99 6.44
CA PRO A 29 13.31 30.65 5.36
C PRO A 29 12.62 29.98 4.14
N ASN A 30 11.59 29.16 4.40
CA ASN A 30 10.83 28.45 3.36
C ASN A 30 9.42 29.04 3.19
N MET A 31 9.28 30.36 3.32
CA MET A 31 7.99 31.06 3.31
C MET A 31 7.16 30.74 2.07
N ASP A 32 7.76 30.84 0.90
CA ASP A 32 7.07 30.67 -0.38
C ASP A 32 6.59 29.23 -0.58
N ALA A 33 7.43 28.24 -0.27
CA ALA A 33 7.09 26.83 -0.36
C ALA A 33 5.97 26.44 0.60
N LEU A 34 6.00 26.96 1.83
CA LEU A 34 4.98 26.70 2.84
C LEU A 34 3.65 27.38 2.50
N ASN A 35 3.69 28.61 1.98
CA ASN A 35 2.49 29.31 1.54
C ASN A 35 1.87 28.61 0.32
N LEU A 36 2.68 28.16 -0.64
CA LEU A 36 2.20 27.39 -1.79
C LEU A 36 1.55 26.06 -1.33
N TYR A 37 2.18 25.36 -0.37
CA TYR A 37 1.60 24.17 0.21
C TYR A 37 0.24 24.41 0.86
N LEU A 38 0.11 25.49 1.64
CA LEU A 38 -1.15 25.87 2.28
C LEU A 38 -2.23 26.23 1.25
N GLN A 39 -1.87 26.95 0.19
CA GLN A 39 -2.80 27.26 -0.91
C GLN A 39 -3.29 26.00 -1.62
N ASN A 40 -2.39 25.11 -1.99
CA ASN A 40 -2.75 23.84 -2.62
C ASN A 40 -3.67 23.00 -1.73
N TYR A 41 -3.39 22.95 -0.42
CA TYR A 41 -4.22 22.24 0.55
C TYR A 41 -5.66 22.80 0.64
N VAL A 42 -5.80 24.13 0.62
CA VAL A 42 -7.12 24.79 0.59
C VAL A 42 -7.85 24.50 -0.73
N MET A 43 -7.16 24.59 -1.87
CA MET A 43 -7.72 24.28 -3.18
C MET A 43 -8.21 22.82 -3.29
N GLU A 44 -7.48 21.87 -2.71
CA GLU A 44 -7.92 20.46 -2.66
C GLU A 44 -9.22 20.32 -1.84
N LEU A 45 -9.30 20.95 -0.68
CA LEU A 45 -10.51 20.92 0.15
C LEU A 45 -11.72 21.57 -0.55
N GLU A 46 -11.50 22.69 -1.25
CA GLU A 46 -12.56 23.36 -2.01
C GLU A 46 -13.04 22.52 -3.19
N ARG A 47 -12.11 21.84 -3.88
CA ARG A 47 -12.47 20.92 -4.98
C ARG A 47 -13.31 19.75 -4.47
N ASP A 48 -12.89 19.11 -3.37
CA ASP A 48 -13.60 18.00 -2.77
C ASP A 48 -15.01 18.42 -2.29
N GLU A 49 -15.13 19.65 -1.76
CA GLU A 49 -16.44 20.22 -1.39
C GLU A 49 -17.35 20.40 -2.62
N LEU A 50 -16.82 20.91 -3.73
CA LEU A 50 -17.55 21.11 -4.96
C LEU A 50 -18.01 19.79 -5.59
N GLU A 51 -17.14 18.79 -5.65
CA GLU A 51 -17.47 17.46 -6.16
C GLU A 51 -18.61 16.80 -5.37
N LYS A 52 -18.57 16.92 -4.04
CA LYS A 52 -19.62 16.38 -3.16
C LYS A 52 -20.96 17.12 -3.28
N ARG A 53 -20.91 18.44 -3.46
CA ARG A 53 -22.13 19.23 -3.71
C ARG A 53 -22.79 18.87 -5.05
N GLN A 54 -21.97 18.58 -6.08
CA GLN A 54 -22.46 18.15 -7.39
C GLN A 54 -23.05 16.73 -7.36
N ALA A 55 -22.54 15.85 -6.52
CA ALA A 55 -23.04 14.48 -6.35
C ALA A 55 -24.39 14.38 -5.61
N ASN A 56 -25.02 15.49 -5.25
CA ASN A 56 -26.32 15.58 -4.54
C ASN A 56 -26.38 14.84 -3.18
N ASN A 57 -25.25 14.45 -2.64
CA ASN A 57 -25.17 13.92 -1.29
C ASN A 57 -25.01 15.08 -0.30
N GLY A 58 -25.94 15.19 0.66
CA GLY A 58 -25.94 16.24 1.66
C GLY A 58 -24.58 16.41 2.32
N PHE A 59 -23.83 17.44 1.92
CA PHE A 59 -22.50 17.73 2.38
C PHE A 59 -22.48 18.09 3.87
N SER A 60 -21.73 17.34 4.66
CA SER A 60 -21.49 17.63 6.08
C SER A 60 -19.98 17.90 6.31
N LEU A 61 -19.69 18.88 7.17
CA LEU A 61 -18.30 19.13 7.63
C LEU A 61 -17.69 17.91 8.37
N LYS A 62 -18.52 16.92 8.78
CA LYS A 62 -18.03 15.65 9.33
C LYS A 62 -17.33 14.81 8.27
N ASP A 63 -17.87 14.79 7.06
CA ASP A 63 -17.39 13.96 5.96
C ASP A 63 -15.99 14.39 5.50
N LEU A 64 -15.70 15.70 5.52
CA LEU A 64 -14.35 16.22 5.27
C LEU A 64 -13.31 15.77 6.30
N ARG A 65 -13.71 15.56 7.55
CA ARG A 65 -12.77 15.15 8.60
C ARG A 65 -12.46 13.66 8.54
N GLU A 66 -13.43 12.84 8.22
CA GLU A 66 -13.23 11.40 8.11
C GLU A 66 -12.29 11.09 6.93
N GLU A 67 -12.39 11.82 5.84
CA GLU A 67 -11.49 11.69 4.70
C GLU A 67 -10.12 12.33 4.94
N ALA A 68 -10.03 13.50 5.55
CA ALA A 68 -8.75 14.13 5.89
C ALA A 68 -7.96 13.34 6.95
N SER A 69 -8.65 12.62 7.84
CA SER A 69 -8.03 11.67 8.78
C SER A 69 -7.81 10.30 8.15
N SER A 70 -8.65 9.88 7.19
CA SER A 70 -8.53 8.62 6.45
C SER A 70 -7.56 8.74 5.26
N THR A 71 -7.39 9.93 4.64
CA THR A 71 -6.48 10.13 3.50
C THR A 71 -5.00 9.91 3.86
N SER A 72 -4.60 10.11 5.11
CA SER A 72 -3.22 9.80 5.51
C SER A 72 -3.00 8.31 5.82
N THR A 73 -4.04 7.60 6.27
CA THR A 73 -3.96 6.16 6.59
C THR A 73 -4.48 5.29 5.43
N SER A 74 -5.53 5.74 4.73
CA SER A 74 -6.12 5.02 3.59
C SER A 74 -5.36 5.18 2.26
N SER A 75 -4.42 6.13 2.18
CA SER A 75 -3.55 6.26 1.02
C SER A 75 -2.37 5.28 1.02
N SER A 76 -2.05 4.64 2.16
CA SER A 76 -0.97 3.67 2.27
C SER A 76 -1.45 2.26 1.93
N PHE A 77 -0.92 1.71 0.85
CA PHE A 77 -1.18 0.33 0.46
C PHE A 77 -0.63 -0.69 1.47
N LEU A 78 0.48 -0.36 2.16
CA LEU A 78 1.06 -1.24 3.19
C LEU A 78 0.13 -1.39 4.39
N VAL A 79 -0.48 -0.28 4.84
CA VAL A 79 -1.45 -0.30 5.94
C VAL A 79 -2.68 -1.11 5.54
N PHE A 80 -3.26 -0.80 4.37
CA PHE A 80 -4.38 -1.56 3.81
C PHE A 80 -4.08 -3.06 3.74
N MET A 81 -2.93 -3.43 3.13
CA MET A 81 -2.54 -4.84 2.99
C MET A 81 -2.41 -5.53 4.36
N ARG A 82 -1.86 -4.86 5.36
CA ARG A 82 -1.74 -5.38 6.74
C ARG A 82 -3.10 -5.64 7.35
N GLU A 83 -4.01 -4.69 7.28
CA GLU A 83 -5.36 -4.79 7.81
C GLU A 83 -6.12 -5.94 7.16
N GLU A 84 -6.06 -6.06 5.84
CA GLU A 84 -6.72 -7.13 5.10
C GLU A 84 -6.13 -8.53 5.43
N ILE A 85 -4.83 -8.62 5.69
CA ILE A 85 -4.20 -9.86 6.15
C ILE A 85 -4.74 -10.24 7.52
N LEU A 86 -4.79 -9.30 8.46
CA LEU A 86 -5.22 -9.56 9.85
C LEU A 86 -6.71 -9.91 9.94
N HIS A 87 -7.56 -9.31 9.10
CA HIS A 87 -9.00 -9.58 9.06
C HIS A 87 -9.36 -10.83 8.22
N SER A 88 -8.37 -11.47 7.57
CA SER A 88 -8.64 -12.62 6.71
C SER A 88 -8.72 -13.92 7.51
N ASN A 89 -9.72 -14.76 7.22
CA ASN A 89 -9.86 -16.14 7.76
C ASN A 89 -8.91 -17.13 7.06
N LEU A 90 -7.63 -16.77 6.91
CA LEU A 90 -6.64 -17.63 6.28
C LEU A 90 -6.03 -18.60 7.30
N LYS A 91 -5.66 -19.79 6.84
CA LYS A 91 -4.85 -20.73 7.65
C LYS A 91 -3.55 -20.05 8.07
N GLU A 92 -3.05 -20.36 9.26
CA GLU A 92 -1.85 -19.74 9.84
C GLU A 92 -0.63 -19.77 8.90
N SER A 93 -0.40 -20.90 8.24
CA SER A 93 0.70 -21.03 7.26
C SER A 93 0.56 -20.08 6.06
N THR A 94 -0.68 -19.87 5.59
CA THR A 94 -0.97 -18.93 4.50
C THR A 94 -0.81 -17.49 5.00
N LEU A 95 -1.28 -17.19 6.19
CA LEU A 95 -1.13 -15.88 6.82
C LEU A 95 0.36 -15.50 6.96
N LYS A 96 1.21 -16.40 7.44
CA LYS A 96 2.67 -16.22 7.50
C LYS A 96 3.26 -15.90 6.13
N ASN A 97 2.81 -16.55 5.05
CA ASN A 97 3.26 -16.26 3.70
C ASN A 97 2.84 -14.86 3.20
N HIS A 98 1.63 -14.40 3.54
CA HIS A 98 1.19 -13.04 3.18
C HIS A 98 1.94 -11.98 3.99
N LEU A 99 2.16 -12.19 5.30
CA LEU A 99 2.97 -11.31 6.15
C LEU A 99 4.42 -11.23 5.66
N SER A 100 5.01 -12.35 5.21
CA SER A 100 6.34 -12.34 4.58
C SER A 100 6.38 -11.44 3.35
N THR A 101 5.33 -11.43 2.51
CA THR A 101 5.27 -10.53 1.36
C THR A 101 5.16 -9.07 1.79
N LEU A 102 4.34 -8.77 2.80
CA LEU A 102 4.22 -7.42 3.37
C LEU A 102 5.56 -6.93 3.92
N HIS A 103 6.28 -7.79 4.64
CA HIS A 103 7.61 -7.47 5.17
C HIS A 103 8.61 -7.16 4.05
N VAL A 104 8.70 -8.02 3.03
CA VAL A 104 9.60 -7.80 1.89
C VAL A 104 9.25 -6.51 1.13
N LEU A 105 7.96 -6.21 0.99
CA LEU A 105 7.52 -4.95 0.35
C LEU A 105 7.92 -3.73 1.18
N SER A 106 7.84 -3.81 2.52
CA SER A 106 8.27 -2.73 3.41
C SER A 106 9.79 -2.52 3.42
N LEU A 107 10.58 -3.57 3.18
CA LEU A 107 12.02 -3.46 2.97
C LEU A 107 12.37 -2.75 1.66
N TYR A 108 11.60 -3.01 0.58
CA TYR A 108 11.78 -2.33 -0.68
C TYR A 108 11.45 -0.84 -0.59
N LYS A 109 10.30 -0.49 0.01
CA LYS A 109 9.87 0.90 0.20
C LYS A 109 9.10 1.03 1.52
N LYS A 110 9.59 1.90 2.41
CA LYS A 110 9.03 2.10 3.76
C LYS A 110 7.54 2.51 3.75
N ASP A 111 7.15 3.28 2.76
CA ASP A 111 5.75 3.67 2.54
C ASP A 111 5.40 3.53 1.05
N VAL A 112 4.39 2.70 0.77
CA VAL A 112 3.87 2.47 -0.58
C VAL A 112 2.46 3.03 -0.62
N LEU A 113 2.26 4.11 -1.36
CA LEU A 113 0.95 4.71 -1.55
C LEU A 113 0.24 4.05 -2.73
N PHE A 114 -1.10 4.03 -2.72
CA PHE A 114 -1.87 3.52 -3.85
C PHE A 114 -1.51 4.19 -5.18
N LYS A 115 -1.27 5.51 -5.18
CA LYS A 115 -0.87 6.29 -6.37
C LYS A 115 0.48 5.85 -6.97
N ASP A 116 1.36 5.25 -6.17
CA ASP A 116 2.70 4.81 -6.60
C ASP A 116 2.64 3.47 -7.34
N ILE A 117 1.54 2.71 -7.16
CA ILE A 117 1.39 1.36 -7.71
C ILE A 117 1.03 1.45 -9.19
N ASN A 118 2.03 1.30 -10.02
CA ASN A 118 1.91 1.28 -11.48
C ASN A 118 2.77 0.14 -12.08
N PHE A 119 2.81 0.04 -13.39
CA PHE A 119 3.60 -0.98 -14.08
C PHE A 119 5.10 -0.90 -13.73
N ASN A 120 5.67 0.30 -13.69
CA ASN A 120 7.09 0.50 -13.38
C ASN A 120 7.38 0.05 -11.94
N PHE A 121 6.50 0.37 -10.98
CA PHE A 121 6.62 -0.09 -9.60
C PHE A 121 6.74 -1.63 -9.51
N LEU A 122 5.94 -2.37 -10.28
CA LEU A 122 6.03 -3.84 -10.30
C LEU A 122 7.36 -4.32 -10.90
N CYS A 123 7.83 -3.67 -11.97
CA CYS A 123 9.11 -4.01 -12.58
C CYS A 123 10.29 -3.72 -11.63
N ASP A 124 10.27 -2.57 -10.96
CA ASP A 124 11.31 -2.16 -10.02
C ASP A 124 11.32 -3.07 -8.78
N PHE A 125 10.15 -3.48 -8.29
CA PHE A 125 10.04 -4.44 -7.20
C PHE A 125 10.53 -5.83 -7.62
N GLU A 126 10.20 -6.32 -8.83
CA GLU A 126 10.78 -7.56 -9.39
C GLU A 126 12.31 -7.48 -9.45
N TYR A 127 12.84 -6.35 -9.95
CA TYR A 127 14.28 -6.13 -10.03
C TYR A 127 14.94 -6.13 -8.66
N PHE A 128 14.33 -5.46 -7.67
CA PHE A 128 14.79 -5.49 -6.27
C PHE A 128 14.87 -6.92 -5.74
N LEU A 129 13.83 -7.74 -5.95
CA LEU A 129 13.80 -9.13 -5.50
C LEU A 129 14.87 -9.98 -6.19
N LEU A 130 15.12 -9.77 -7.49
CA LEU A 130 16.19 -10.43 -8.22
C LEU A 130 17.57 -10.07 -7.66
N LYS A 131 17.80 -8.79 -7.35
CA LYS A 131 19.05 -8.30 -6.72
C LYS A 131 19.28 -8.90 -5.33
N GLN A 132 18.20 -9.23 -4.61
CA GLN A 132 18.25 -9.95 -3.33
C GLN A 132 18.34 -11.49 -3.51
N GLU A 133 18.63 -11.96 -4.71
CA GLU A 133 18.81 -13.39 -5.05
C GLU A 133 17.58 -14.26 -4.78
N TYR A 134 16.37 -13.68 -4.73
CA TYR A 134 15.15 -14.47 -4.58
C TYR A 134 14.94 -15.39 -5.79
N HIS A 135 14.60 -16.65 -5.51
CA HIS A 135 14.25 -17.62 -6.55
C HIS A 135 13.02 -17.18 -7.34
N ARG A 136 13.00 -17.45 -8.67
CA ARG A 136 11.94 -17.00 -9.59
C ARG A 136 10.52 -17.32 -9.10
N ASN A 137 10.30 -18.52 -8.57
CA ASN A 137 9.00 -18.92 -8.03
C ASN A 137 8.62 -18.20 -6.73
N THR A 138 9.60 -17.79 -5.93
CA THR A 138 9.39 -16.95 -4.75
C THR A 138 8.96 -15.53 -5.17
N ILE A 139 9.60 -14.96 -6.19
CA ILE A 139 9.20 -13.69 -6.79
C ILE A 139 7.77 -13.78 -7.30
N ALA A 140 7.45 -14.83 -8.07
CA ALA A 140 6.09 -15.08 -8.55
C ALA A 140 5.06 -15.18 -7.42
N LYS A 141 5.42 -15.78 -6.27
CA LYS A 141 4.57 -15.83 -5.07
C LYS A 141 4.29 -14.42 -4.55
N HIS A 142 5.31 -13.58 -4.37
CA HIS A 142 5.14 -12.20 -3.91
C HIS A 142 4.27 -11.37 -4.87
N MET A 143 4.49 -11.51 -6.19
CA MET A 143 3.68 -10.84 -7.20
C MET A 143 2.21 -11.30 -7.21
N LYS A 144 1.94 -12.60 -6.95
CA LYS A 144 0.57 -13.12 -6.79
C LYS A 144 -0.13 -12.48 -5.59
N HIS A 145 0.57 -12.34 -4.46
CA HIS A 145 0.02 -11.69 -3.28
C HIS A 145 -0.31 -10.22 -3.56
N LEU A 146 0.61 -9.46 -4.18
CA LEU A 146 0.34 -8.09 -4.59
C LEU A 146 -0.88 -7.99 -5.50
N LYS A 147 -0.96 -8.86 -6.53
CA LYS A 147 -2.11 -8.91 -7.44
C LYS A 147 -3.42 -9.13 -6.67
N ARG A 148 -3.44 -10.05 -5.68
CA ARG A 148 -4.61 -10.29 -4.83
C ARG A 148 -5.07 -9.04 -4.11
N TYR A 149 -4.16 -8.31 -3.43
CA TYR A 149 -4.51 -7.15 -2.64
C TYR A 149 -4.86 -5.92 -3.49
N ILE A 150 -4.24 -5.77 -4.65
CA ILE A 150 -4.64 -4.72 -5.61
C ILE A 150 -6.05 -5.00 -6.14
N ASN A 151 -6.39 -6.26 -6.48
CA ASN A 151 -7.75 -6.61 -6.88
C ASN A 151 -8.76 -6.38 -5.75
N LEU A 152 -8.38 -6.68 -4.51
CA LEU A 152 -9.22 -6.40 -3.36
C LEU A 152 -9.44 -4.90 -3.15
N ALA A 153 -8.39 -4.09 -3.35
CA ALA A 153 -8.48 -2.64 -3.28
C ALA A 153 -9.40 -2.07 -4.39
N ILE A 154 -9.36 -2.64 -5.61
CA ILE A 154 -10.29 -2.28 -6.69
C ILE A 154 -11.73 -2.60 -6.28
N ASN A 155 -11.99 -3.80 -5.73
CA ASN A 155 -13.33 -4.19 -5.29
C ASN A 155 -13.86 -3.32 -4.14
N LYS A 156 -12.97 -2.72 -3.36
CA LYS A 156 -13.30 -1.77 -2.28
C LYS A 156 -13.27 -0.30 -2.74
N GLU A 157 -13.14 -0.06 -4.03
CA GLU A 157 -13.10 1.29 -4.65
C GLU A 157 -11.95 2.19 -4.16
N LEU A 158 -10.92 1.59 -3.54
CA LEU A 158 -9.72 2.30 -3.07
C LEU A 158 -8.66 2.45 -4.17
N PHE A 159 -8.79 1.69 -5.26
CA PHE A 159 -7.86 1.70 -6.39
C PHE A 159 -8.61 1.66 -7.72
N GLU A 160 -8.28 2.57 -8.62
CA GLU A 160 -8.97 2.74 -9.87
C GLU A 160 -8.63 1.64 -10.89
N LEU A 161 -9.65 1.00 -11.47
CA LEU A 161 -9.48 -0.11 -12.42
C LEU A 161 -8.65 0.27 -13.66
N HIS A 162 -8.74 1.53 -14.12
CA HIS A 162 -7.97 1.96 -15.30
C HIS A 162 -6.46 2.03 -15.03
N LYS A 163 -6.04 2.19 -13.78
CA LYS A 163 -4.63 2.19 -13.33
C LYS A 163 -4.08 0.80 -13.05
N TYR A 164 -4.86 -0.27 -13.25
CA TYR A 164 -4.51 -1.64 -12.89
C TYR A 164 -3.21 -2.11 -13.57
N PRO A 165 -2.11 -2.30 -12.80
CA PRO A 165 -0.78 -2.52 -13.38
C PRO A 165 -0.62 -3.92 -13.97
N PHE A 166 -1.34 -4.94 -13.44
CA PHE A 166 -1.26 -6.32 -13.91
C PHE A 166 -1.93 -6.55 -15.27
N ARG A 167 -2.58 -5.54 -15.85
CA ARG A 167 -3.03 -5.61 -17.26
C ARG A 167 -1.85 -5.84 -18.22
N LYS A 168 -0.72 -5.16 -17.96
CA LYS A 168 0.50 -5.24 -18.77
C LYS A 168 1.56 -6.16 -18.17
N TYR A 169 1.62 -6.27 -16.85
CA TYR A 169 2.61 -7.06 -16.15
C TYR A 169 2.19 -8.54 -16.10
N LYS A 170 3.03 -9.43 -16.61
CA LYS A 170 2.82 -10.89 -16.57
C LYS A 170 3.76 -11.52 -15.54
N ILE A 171 3.21 -12.28 -14.61
CA ILE A 171 3.96 -13.02 -13.60
C ILE A 171 4.69 -14.19 -14.29
N LYS A 172 6.01 -14.24 -14.13
CA LYS A 172 6.87 -15.27 -14.74
C LYS A 172 7.11 -16.39 -13.74
N TYR A 173 7.02 -17.62 -14.17
CA TYR A 173 7.31 -18.82 -13.40
C TYR A 173 8.48 -19.58 -14.00
N GLN A 174 9.15 -20.36 -13.16
CA GLN A 174 10.13 -21.34 -13.58
C GLN A 174 9.57 -22.73 -13.25
N GLU A 175 9.53 -23.61 -14.24
CA GLU A 175 9.15 -24.98 -14.01
C GLU A 175 10.15 -25.64 -13.04
N SER A 176 9.63 -26.22 -11.97
CA SER A 176 10.44 -27.04 -11.07
C SER A 176 10.37 -28.49 -11.54
N LYS A 177 11.49 -29.01 -11.98
CA LYS A 177 11.62 -30.46 -12.18
C LYS A 177 11.54 -31.11 -10.82
N ARG A 178 10.41 -31.76 -10.51
CA ARG A 178 10.26 -32.58 -9.32
C ARG A 178 10.74 -33.97 -9.68
N THR A 179 11.80 -34.42 -9.05
CA THR A 179 12.20 -35.81 -9.08
C THR A 179 11.31 -36.59 -8.11
N HIS A 180 10.79 -37.69 -8.54
CA HIS A 180 10.07 -38.63 -7.71
C HIS A 180 10.97 -39.83 -7.38
N LEU A 181 10.83 -40.40 -6.21
CA LEU A 181 11.47 -41.65 -5.92
C LEU A 181 10.92 -42.71 -6.85
N THR A 182 11.81 -43.50 -7.46
CA THR A 182 11.41 -44.70 -8.19
C THR A 182 10.88 -45.76 -7.22
N PRO A 183 10.05 -46.74 -7.67
CA PRO A 183 9.61 -47.81 -6.81
C PRO A 183 10.75 -48.54 -6.13
N GLU A 184 11.90 -48.68 -6.81
CA GLU A 184 13.09 -49.34 -6.27
C GLU A 184 13.76 -48.49 -5.17
N GLU A 185 13.83 -47.17 -5.34
CA GLU A 185 14.36 -46.24 -4.33
C GLU A 185 13.43 -46.19 -3.11
N LEU A 186 12.10 -46.24 -3.32
CA LEU A 186 11.12 -46.31 -2.26
C LEU A 186 11.29 -47.61 -1.47
N GLY A 187 11.42 -48.77 -2.12
CA GLY A 187 11.68 -50.05 -1.50
C GLY A 187 12.99 -50.09 -0.69
N ARG A 188 14.04 -49.42 -1.18
CA ARG A 188 15.28 -49.28 -0.39
C ARG A 188 15.06 -48.41 0.86
N LEU A 189 14.25 -47.37 0.78
CA LEU A 189 13.94 -46.48 1.89
C LEU A 189 13.08 -47.19 2.96
N GLU A 190 12.12 -48.01 2.56
CA GLU A 190 11.29 -48.84 3.44
C GLU A 190 12.09 -49.91 4.18
N ASN A 191 13.12 -50.45 3.54
CA ASN A 191 14.00 -51.46 4.12
C ASN A 191 15.15 -50.88 4.94
N LEU A 192 15.31 -49.59 5.00
CA LEU A 192 16.30 -48.92 5.85
C LEU A 192 15.93 -49.09 7.34
N LYS A 193 16.75 -49.85 8.08
CA LYS A 193 16.66 -49.84 9.54
C LYS A 193 17.17 -48.51 10.05
N LEU A 194 16.26 -47.63 10.39
CA LEU A 194 16.59 -46.35 11.03
C LEU A 194 16.83 -46.62 12.51
N ASP A 195 18.09 -46.65 12.94
CA ASP A 195 18.41 -46.59 14.36
C ASP A 195 17.98 -45.22 14.88
N GLY A 196 16.85 -45.23 15.63
CA GLY A 196 16.20 -44.01 16.08
C GLY A 196 17.04 -43.28 17.08
N GLN A 197 17.73 -42.25 16.63
CA GLN A 197 18.01 -41.08 17.47
C GLN A 197 16.77 -40.16 17.41
N ARG A 198 16.03 -40.14 18.52
CA ARG A 198 15.02 -39.09 18.80
C ARG A 198 15.68 -37.82 19.27
#